data_effc90277769344b33de0943c61a000e
#
_entry.id   effc90277769344b33de0943c61a000e
#
_cell.length_a   1.000
_cell.length_b   1.000
_cell.length_c   1.000
_cell.angle_alpha   90.00
_cell.angle_beta   90.00
_cell.angle_gamma   90.00
#
_symmetry.space_group_name_H-M   'P 1'
#
loop_
_entity.id
_entity.type
_entity.pdbx_description
1 polymer ?
#
loop_
_entity_poly.entity_id
_entity_poly.type
_entity_poly.pdbx_seq_one_letter_code
_entity_poly.pdbx_strand_id
1 'polypeptide(L)'
;MSYAEFEADVVVDARDCIVGRVASQVAQRALDGERVAVVNAEQAVITGSEEDVMSVYRQRDAVGSDRGPNYPKRPDRIFKRAVRGMVPYEKTRGREALGRVRVYVGNPYKDGAASPRGEDGEAVEAEVLEDTSLDRLSNIKFVSLGDVSENLGANVTW
;
A
#
# COMPACT_ATOMS: atom_id res chain seq x y z
N MET A 1 -21.14 -4.35 -3.23
CA MET A 1 -19.68 -4.28 -3.31
C MET A 1 -19.09 -5.19 -2.26
N SER A 2 -18.54 -6.29 -2.69
CA SER A 2 -17.91 -7.19 -1.73
C SER A 2 -16.56 -6.61 -1.35
N TYR A 3 -16.46 -6.22 -0.16
CA TYR A 3 -15.22 -5.80 0.42
C TYR A 3 -14.49 -7.02 0.92
N ALA A 4 -13.25 -7.14 0.54
CA ALA A 4 -12.37 -8.18 1.02
C ALA A 4 -12.84 -9.62 0.73
N GLU A 5 -13.17 -9.90 -0.51
CA GLU A 5 -13.20 -11.28 -1.01
C GLU A 5 -11.82 -11.93 -0.92
N PHE A 6 -10.80 -11.12 -0.64
CA PHE A 6 -9.43 -11.59 -0.49
C PHE A 6 -9.20 -12.14 0.91
N GLU A 7 -8.94 -13.43 0.99
CA GLU A 7 -8.57 -14.09 2.24
C GLU A 7 -7.10 -13.80 2.55
N ALA A 8 -6.87 -12.92 3.50
CA ALA A 8 -5.53 -12.56 3.93
C ALA A 8 -5.06 -13.42 5.11
N ASP A 9 -3.82 -13.87 5.05
CA ASP A 9 -3.17 -14.50 6.20
C ASP A 9 -2.75 -13.45 7.22
N VAL A 10 -2.40 -12.26 6.73
CA VAL A 10 -1.96 -11.12 7.54
C VAL A 10 -2.61 -9.85 7.01
N VAL A 11 -3.12 -9.02 7.91
CA VAL A 11 -3.60 -7.66 7.59
C VAL A 11 -2.63 -6.67 8.21
N VAL A 12 -2.06 -5.80 7.37
CA VAL A 12 -1.07 -4.81 7.79
C VAL A 12 -1.70 -3.43 7.77
N ASP A 13 -1.61 -2.71 8.88
CA ASP A 13 -2.04 -1.32 8.97
C ASP A 13 -0.89 -0.41 8.55
N ALA A 14 -1.08 0.32 7.45
CA ALA A 14 -0.09 1.25 6.93
C ALA A 14 -0.27 2.68 7.44
N ARG A 15 -1.23 2.90 8.32
CA ARG A 15 -1.49 4.21 8.89
C ARG A 15 -0.27 4.76 9.61
N ASP A 16 0.14 5.98 9.23
CA ASP A 16 1.32 6.67 9.78
C ASP A 16 2.63 5.87 9.65
N CYS A 17 2.68 4.96 8.70
CA CYS A 17 3.87 4.15 8.43
C CYS A 17 4.54 4.58 7.13
N ILE A 18 5.86 4.44 7.07
CA ILE A 18 6.65 4.81 5.89
C ILE A 18 6.44 3.77 4.79
N VAL A 19 5.96 4.21 3.64
CA VAL A 19 5.59 3.36 2.49
C VAL A 19 6.70 2.37 2.12
N GLY A 20 7.93 2.85 1.96
CA GLY A 20 9.04 1.99 1.53
C GLY A 20 9.36 0.88 2.53
N ARG A 21 9.29 1.17 3.81
CA ARG A 21 9.56 0.19 4.86
C ARG A 21 8.47 -0.86 4.97
N VAL A 22 7.20 -0.44 4.92
CA VAL A 22 6.07 -1.37 4.89
C VAL A 22 6.12 -2.23 3.65
N ALA A 23 6.33 -1.62 2.49
CA ALA A 23 6.37 -2.33 1.20
C ALA A 23 7.47 -3.40 1.16
N SER A 24 8.64 -3.13 1.72
CA SER A 24 9.73 -4.11 1.76
C SER A 24 9.39 -5.34 2.59
N GLN A 25 8.77 -5.14 3.74
CA GLN A 25 8.35 -6.26 4.60
C GLN A 25 7.18 -7.04 3.99
N VAL A 26 6.22 -6.33 3.39
CA VAL A 26 5.10 -6.95 2.66
C VAL A 26 5.61 -7.79 1.49
N ALA A 27 6.54 -7.26 0.71
CA ALA A 27 7.16 -8.00 -0.41
C ALA A 27 7.83 -9.29 0.07
N GLN A 28 8.58 -9.22 1.17
CA GLN A 28 9.25 -10.40 1.73
C GLN A 28 8.25 -11.46 2.17
N ARG A 29 7.20 -11.07 2.89
CA ARG A 29 6.15 -12.00 3.33
C ARG A 29 5.41 -12.63 2.15
N ALA A 30 5.12 -11.86 1.12
CA ALA A 30 4.48 -12.36 -0.09
C ALA A 30 5.36 -13.36 -0.84
N LEU A 31 6.66 -13.12 -0.90
CA LEU A 31 7.62 -14.06 -1.47
C LEU A 31 7.70 -15.36 -0.67
N ASP A 32 7.50 -15.29 0.64
CA ASP A 32 7.45 -16.46 1.52
C ASP A 32 6.14 -17.25 1.41
N GLY A 33 5.19 -16.78 0.63
CA GLY A 33 3.93 -17.45 0.34
C GLY A 33 2.72 -16.95 1.13
N GLU A 34 2.87 -15.94 1.97
CA GLU A 34 1.76 -15.37 2.73
C GLU A 34 0.90 -14.46 1.87
N ARG A 35 -0.41 -14.47 2.13
CA ARG A 35 -1.35 -13.52 1.56
C ARG A 35 -1.45 -12.30 2.48
N VAL A 36 -1.06 -11.16 1.98
CA VAL A 36 -0.99 -9.93 2.76
C VAL A 36 -2.00 -8.91 2.24
N ALA A 37 -2.84 -8.41 3.13
CA ALA A 37 -3.69 -7.26 2.86
C ALA A 37 -3.13 -6.04 3.58
N VAL A 38 -2.94 -4.94 2.86
CA VAL A 38 -2.51 -3.67 3.43
C VAL A 38 -3.71 -2.75 3.48
N VAL A 39 -4.00 -2.19 4.63
CA VAL A 39 -5.14 -1.30 4.85
C VAL A 39 -4.67 0.11 5.19
N ASN A 40 -5.56 1.08 5.02
CA ASN A 40 -5.28 2.49 5.27
C ASN A 40 -4.12 3.05 4.42
N ALA A 41 -4.02 2.62 3.17
CA ALA A 41 -2.93 3.04 2.28
C ALA A 41 -2.87 4.57 2.08
N GLU A 42 -4.01 5.25 2.12
CA GLU A 42 -4.08 6.71 1.99
C GLU A 42 -3.40 7.45 3.16
N GLN A 43 -3.27 6.78 4.29
CA GLN A 43 -2.62 7.32 5.48
C GLN A 43 -1.16 6.91 5.62
N ALA A 44 -0.65 6.10 4.71
CA ALA A 44 0.77 5.80 4.64
C ALA A 44 1.54 7.06 4.22
N VAL A 45 2.78 7.18 4.65
CA VAL A 45 3.55 8.42 4.46
C VAL A 45 4.81 8.21 3.67
N ILE A 46 5.22 9.28 2.98
CA ILE A 46 6.50 9.35 2.29
C ILE A 46 7.31 10.44 2.97
N THR A 47 8.52 10.12 3.39
CA THR A 47 9.40 11.09 4.04
C THR A 47 10.00 12.05 3.01
N GLY A 48 10.16 13.31 3.42
CA GLY A 48 10.70 14.37 2.58
C GLY A 48 9.82 15.60 2.62
N SER A 49 10.27 16.69 1.99
CA SER A 49 9.45 17.89 1.89
C SER A 49 8.30 17.67 0.92
N GLU A 50 7.17 18.32 1.18
CA GLU A 50 6.01 18.23 0.30
C GLU A 50 6.35 18.59 -1.14
N GLU A 51 7.10 19.67 -1.33
CA GLU A 51 7.51 20.13 -2.65
C GLU A 51 8.32 19.07 -3.41
N ASP A 52 9.30 18.47 -2.77
CA ASP A 52 10.16 17.47 -3.41
C ASP A 52 9.38 16.20 -3.74
N VAL A 53 8.56 15.71 -2.82
CA VAL A 53 7.74 14.52 -3.02
C VAL A 53 6.74 14.75 -4.16
N MET A 54 6.01 15.86 -4.13
CA MET A 54 5.03 16.16 -5.16
C MET A 54 5.68 16.34 -6.54
N SER A 55 6.86 16.94 -6.59
CA SER A 55 7.62 17.11 -7.83
C SER A 55 7.97 15.76 -8.46
N VAL A 56 8.44 14.80 -7.67
CA VAL A 56 8.78 13.45 -8.15
C VAL A 56 7.55 12.75 -8.74
N TYR A 57 6.43 12.79 -8.04
CA TYR A 57 5.22 12.10 -8.52
C TYR A 57 4.59 12.78 -9.73
N ARG A 58 4.61 14.11 -9.81
CA ARG A 58 4.16 14.85 -10.99
C ARG A 58 5.01 14.52 -12.21
N GLN A 59 6.32 14.39 -12.03
CA GLN A 59 7.22 14.03 -13.11
C GLN A 59 6.92 12.63 -13.63
N ARG A 60 6.70 11.67 -12.74
CA ARG A 60 6.34 10.29 -13.11
C ARG A 60 5.03 10.24 -13.90
N ASP A 61 4.04 11.02 -13.47
CA ASP A 61 2.76 11.12 -14.17
C ASP A 61 2.90 11.76 -15.55
N ALA A 62 3.68 12.84 -15.64
CA ALA A 62 3.88 13.59 -16.88
C ALA A 62 4.70 12.82 -17.93
N VAL A 63 5.68 12.03 -17.50
CA VAL A 63 6.50 11.22 -18.41
C VAL A 63 5.64 10.18 -19.13
N GLY A 64 4.73 9.55 -18.41
CA GLY A 64 3.81 8.57 -19.00
C GLY A 64 4.49 7.43 -19.76
N SER A 65 3.78 6.86 -20.71
CA SER A 65 4.32 5.89 -21.65
C SER A 65 3.64 6.02 -23.00
N ASP A 66 4.25 5.50 -24.06
CA ASP A 66 3.68 5.51 -25.41
C ASP A 66 2.38 4.70 -25.52
N ARG A 67 2.10 3.83 -24.54
CA ARG A 67 0.96 2.92 -24.54
C ARG A 67 -0.12 3.26 -23.50
N GLY A 68 -0.11 4.47 -22.96
CA GLY A 68 -1.11 4.94 -22.03
C GLY A 68 -0.57 5.29 -20.65
N PRO A 69 -1.44 5.51 -19.65
CA PRO A 69 -1.03 5.92 -18.33
C PRO A 69 -0.17 4.83 -17.68
N ASN A 70 1.05 5.21 -17.34
CA ASN A 70 2.05 4.30 -16.83
C ASN A 70 2.16 4.33 -15.31
N TYR A 71 1.80 5.46 -14.68
CA TYR A 71 1.92 5.60 -13.24
C TYR A 71 0.56 5.82 -12.58
N PRO A 72 0.23 5.04 -11.53
CA PRO A 72 -1.06 5.14 -10.89
C PRO A 72 -1.20 6.44 -10.08
N LYS A 73 -2.44 6.91 -9.93
CA LYS A 73 -2.78 8.10 -9.16
C LYS A 73 -3.42 7.80 -7.81
N ARG A 74 -4.07 6.65 -7.67
CA ARG A 74 -4.74 6.25 -6.43
C ARG A 74 -3.73 5.77 -5.38
N PRO A 75 -3.96 6.05 -4.08
CA PRO A 75 -3.00 5.68 -3.04
C PRO A 75 -2.79 4.18 -2.91
N ASP A 76 -3.84 3.38 -3.04
CA ASP A 76 -3.74 1.93 -3.01
C ASP A 76 -2.87 1.38 -4.16
N ARG A 77 -3.03 1.95 -5.34
CA ARG A 77 -2.25 1.55 -6.51
C ARG A 77 -0.80 2.05 -6.46
N ILE A 78 -0.56 3.24 -5.93
CA ILE A 78 0.79 3.75 -5.71
C ILE A 78 1.54 2.84 -4.74
N PHE A 79 0.88 2.45 -3.65
CA PHE A 79 1.47 1.54 -2.66
C PHE A 79 1.80 0.18 -3.29
N LYS A 80 0.87 -0.39 -4.03
CA LYS A 80 1.09 -1.67 -4.71
C LYS A 80 2.22 -1.58 -5.73
N ARG A 81 2.37 -0.44 -6.40
CA ARG A 81 3.48 -0.20 -7.32
C ARG A 81 4.83 -0.21 -6.60
N ALA A 82 4.90 0.30 -5.37
CA ALA A 82 6.10 0.22 -4.55
C ALA A 82 6.46 -1.23 -4.23
N VAL A 83 5.48 -2.05 -3.86
CA VAL A 83 5.68 -3.49 -3.62
C VAL A 83 6.17 -4.20 -4.89
N ARG A 84 5.59 -3.88 -6.04
CA ARG A 84 5.99 -4.43 -7.34
C ARG A 84 7.47 -4.20 -7.62
N GLY A 85 8.00 -3.05 -7.29
CA GLY A 85 9.42 -2.73 -7.46
C GLY A 85 10.35 -3.51 -6.54
N MET A 86 9.80 -4.16 -5.51
CA MET A 86 10.58 -4.89 -4.50
C MET A 86 10.49 -6.42 -4.66
N VAL A 87 9.72 -6.91 -5.63
CA VAL A 87 9.66 -8.33 -5.98
C VAL A 87 10.25 -8.54 -7.37
N PRO A 88 10.76 -9.75 -7.69
CA PRO A 88 11.29 -10.02 -9.03
C PRO A 88 10.15 -10.22 -10.04
N TYR A 89 9.50 -9.13 -10.42
CA TYR A 89 8.29 -9.13 -11.24
C TYR A 89 8.48 -9.76 -12.63
N GLU A 90 9.68 -9.76 -13.16
CA GLU A 90 10.00 -10.38 -14.43
C GLU A 90 9.94 -11.92 -14.37
N LYS A 91 10.08 -12.48 -13.17
CA LYS A 91 10.02 -13.92 -12.93
C LYS A 91 8.63 -14.33 -12.45
N THR A 92 8.25 -15.57 -12.73
CA THR A 92 6.98 -16.14 -12.26
C THR A 92 6.82 -16.02 -10.74
N ARG A 93 7.87 -16.28 -10.00
CA ARG A 93 7.92 -16.16 -8.54
C ARG A 93 7.48 -14.77 -8.04
N GLY A 94 8.00 -13.73 -8.69
CA GLY A 94 7.66 -12.35 -8.31
C GLY A 94 6.22 -11.97 -8.66
N ARG A 95 5.74 -12.40 -9.81
CA ARG A 95 4.34 -12.15 -10.22
C ARG A 95 3.35 -12.87 -9.31
N GLU A 96 3.64 -14.08 -8.92
CA GLU A 96 2.83 -14.84 -7.96
C GLU A 96 2.81 -14.16 -6.60
N ALA A 97 3.98 -13.70 -6.12
CA ALA A 97 4.08 -12.96 -4.88
C ALA A 97 3.24 -11.68 -4.92
N LEU A 98 3.34 -10.90 -5.99
CA LEU A 98 2.53 -9.69 -6.15
C LEU A 98 1.02 -9.99 -6.16
N GLY A 99 0.62 -11.12 -6.73
CA GLY A 99 -0.77 -11.58 -6.70
C GLY A 99 -1.30 -11.90 -5.31
N ARG A 100 -0.40 -12.17 -4.35
CA ARG A 100 -0.76 -12.40 -2.94
C ARG A 100 -0.90 -11.13 -2.13
N VAL A 101 -0.63 -9.97 -2.72
CA VAL A 101 -0.74 -8.67 -2.05
C VAL A 101 -1.98 -7.94 -2.54
N ARG A 102 -2.79 -7.47 -1.60
CA ARG A 102 -3.90 -6.55 -1.87
C ARG A 102 -3.73 -5.31 -1.02
N VAL A 103 -3.98 -4.17 -1.60
CA VAL A 103 -3.88 -2.88 -0.90
C VAL A 103 -5.23 -2.19 -0.97
N TYR A 104 -5.69 -1.68 0.16
CA TYR A 104 -7.00 -1.05 0.28
C TYR A 104 -6.89 0.37 0.81
N VAL A 105 -7.79 1.20 0.31
CA VAL A 105 -8.09 2.50 0.91
C VAL A 105 -9.07 2.25 2.06
N GLY A 106 -8.79 2.80 3.23
CA GLY A 106 -9.55 2.50 4.42
C GLY A 106 -9.27 1.08 4.92
N ASN A 107 -10.11 0.58 5.80
CA ASN A 107 -9.97 -0.76 6.35
C ASN A 107 -11.24 -1.58 6.12
N PRO A 108 -11.30 -2.40 5.06
CA PRO A 108 -12.48 -3.23 4.77
C PRO A 108 -12.65 -4.41 5.75
N TYR A 109 -11.62 -4.73 6.53
CA TYR A 109 -11.67 -5.79 7.54
C TYR A 109 -12.17 -5.30 8.91
N LYS A 110 -12.36 -4.00 9.04
CA LYS A 110 -12.94 -3.40 10.23
C LYS A 110 -14.43 -3.74 10.28
N ASP A 111 -14.94 -3.97 11.48
CA ASP A 111 -16.38 -4.25 11.74
C ASP A 111 -16.86 -5.64 11.27
N GLY A 112 -15.97 -6.59 11.08
CA GLY A 112 -16.34 -7.96 10.72
C GLY A 112 -16.95 -8.10 9.33
N ALA A 113 -16.86 -7.07 8.50
CA ALA A 113 -17.46 -7.05 7.16
C ALA A 113 -16.74 -7.97 6.16
N ALA A 114 -15.57 -8.46 6.52
CA ALA A 114 -14.86 -9.42 5.71
C ALA A 114 -14.08 -10.33 6.62
N SER A 115 -14.42 -11.59 6.58
CA SER A 115 -13.65 -12.58 7.26
C SER A 115 -12.48 -13.01 6.38
N PRO A 116 -11.26 -12.61 6.69
CA PRO A 116 -10.15 -13.36 6.17
C PRO A 116 -10.08 -14.62 7.00
N ARG A 117 -10.18 -15.77 6.39
CA ARG A 117 -9.89 -17.07 6.99
C ARG A 117 -10.17 -17.25 8.50
N GLY A 118 -11.33 -16.94 8.94
CA GLY A 118 -11.77 -17.45 10.22
C GLY A 118 -12.99 -18.27 9.94
N GLU A 119 -12.91 -19.57 10.06
CA GLU A 119 -14.09 -20.43 10.05
C GLU A 119 -15.11 -19.98 11.10
N ASP A 120 -14.67 -19.15 12.04
CA ASP A 120 -15.44 -18.69 13.19
C ASP A 120 -15.83 -17.21 13.17
N GLY A 121 -15.58 -16.50 12.06
CA GLY A 121 -15.99 -15.09 11.93
C GLY A 121 -15.21 -14.10 12.79
N GLU A 122 -14.04 -14.49 13.29
CA GLU A 122 -13.16 -13.56 13.99
C GLU A 122 -12.55 -12.56 13.02
N ALA A 123 -12.70 -11.28 13.35
CA ALA A 123 -12.05 -10.21 12.59
C ALA A 123 -10.52 -10.33 12.75
N VAL A 124 -9.80 -10.39 11.65
CA VAL A 124 -8.34 -10.32 11.69
C VAL A 124 -7.96 -8.91 12.04
N GLU A 125 -7.26 -8.73 13.15
CA GLU A 125 -6.75 -7.44 13.54
C GLU A 125 -5.62 -7.01 12.62
N ALA A 126 -5.66 -5.75 12.20
CA ALA A 126 -4.57 -5.16 11.45
C ALA A 126 -3.39 -4.90 12.38
N GLU A 127 -2.22 -5.37 11.99
CA GLU A 127 -0.99 -5.17 12.76
C GLU A 127 -0.14 -4.06 12.14
N VAL A 128 0.55 -3.31 12.98
CA VAL A 128 1.59 -2.36 12.55
C VAL A 128 2.91 -3.11 12.54
N LEU A 129 3.59 -3.13 11.38
CA LEU A 129 4.88 -3.81 11.25
C LEU A 129 5.98 -3.08 12.00
N GLU A 130 6.94 -3.84 12.50
CA GLU A 130 8.09 -3.28 13.21
C GLU A 130 8.90 -2.35 12.30
N ASP A 131 9.45 -1.30 12.89
CA ASP A 131 10.36 -0.35 12.22
C ASP A 131 9.74 0.44 11.06
N THR A 132 8.43 0.47 10.96
CA THR A 132 7.73 1.17 9.86
C THR A 132 7.11 2.50 10.27
N SER A 133 6.80 2.68 11.56
CA SER A 133 6.09 3.86 12.05
C SER A 133 6.93 5.14 11.99
N LEU A 134 6.27 6.27 11.70
CA LEU A 134 6.85 7.61 11.79
C LEU A 134 7.35 7.96 13.18
N ASP A 135 6.75 7.39 14.22
CA ASP A 135 7.10 7.69 15.61
C ASP A 135 8.57 7.43 15.95
N ARG A 136 9.23 6.62 15.14
CA ARG A 136 10.66 6.34 15.30
C ARG A 136 11.57 7.46 14.83
N LEU A 137 11.05 8.35 14.02
CA LEU A 137 11.81 9.41 13.38
C LEU A 137 11.40 10.74 13.98
N SER A 138 12.35 11.46 14.56
CA SER A 138 12.11 12.80 15.10
C SER A 138 12.38 13.87 14.03
N ASN A 139 11.54 14.90 14.00
CA ASN A 139 11.71 16.09 13.15
C ASN A 139 11.84 15.83 11.65
N ILE A 140 11.17 14.82 11.12
CA ILE A 140 11.17 14.52 9.69
C ILE A 140 9.90 15.08 9.06
N LYS A 141 10.06 15.76 7.93
CA LYS A 141 8.96 16.16 7.07
C LYS A 141 8.43 14.94 6.33
N PHE A 142 7.12 14.86 6.18
CA PHE A 142 6.46 13.76 5.48
C PHE A 142 5.20 14.23 4.77
N VAL A 143 4.76 13.42 3.81
CA VAL A 143 3.51 13.64 3.05
C VAL A 143 2.74 12.33 3.01
N SER A 144 1.42 12.38 3.19
CA SER A 144 0.59 11.19 3.07
C SER A 144 0.36 10.80 1.61
N LEU A 145 0.17 9.51 1.33
CA LEU A 145 -0.20 9.06 -0.02
C LEU A 145 -1.52 9.65 -0.50
N GLY A 146 -2.45 9.87 0.42
CA GLY A 146 -3.72 10.53 0.09
C GLY A 146 -3.50 11.92 -0.48
N ASP A 147 -2.61 12.72 0.12
CA ASP A 147 -2.27 14.06 -0.36
C ASP A 147 -1.58 14.01 -1.72
N VAL A 148 -0.68 13.05 -1.93
CA VAL A 148 -0.03 12.86 -3.23
C VAL A 148 -1.08 12.54 -4.30
N SER A 149 -2.00 11.65 -4.00
CA SER A 149 -3.08 11.25 -4.91
C SER A 149 -3.99 12.41 -5.29
N GLU A 150 -4.39 13.22 -4.32
CA GLU A 150 -5.18 14.43 -4.57
C GLU A 150 -4.43 15.41 -5.46
N ASN A 151 -3.15 15.60 -5.23
CA ASN A 151 -2.31 16.48 -6.02
C ASN A 151 -2.19 16.01 -7.47
N LEU A 152 -2.21 14.69 -7.70
CA LEU A 152 -2.20 14.11 -9.04
C LEU A 152 -3.56 14.14 -9.73
N GLY A 153 -4.61 14.57 -9.03
CA GLY A 153 -5.96 14.67 -9.59
C GLY A 153 -6.81 13.41 -9.46
N ALA A 154 -6.47 12.51 -8.54
CA ALA A 154 -7.29 11.33 -8.28
C ALA A 154 -8.62 11.73 -7.61
N ASN A 155 -9.66 10.98 -7.88
CA ASN A 155 -10.95 11.15 -7.19
C ASN A 155 -10.81 10.68 -5.74
N VAL A 156 -11.12 11.57 -4.81
CA VAL A 156 -11.05 11.27 -3.37
C VAL A 156 -12.22 10.36 -2.99
N THR A 157 -11.88 9.15 -2.52
CA THR A 157 -12.86 8.19 -1.99
C THR A 157 -12.55 7.81 -0.54
N TRP A 158 -11.53 8.43 0.03
CA TRP A 158 -11.01 8.15 1.36
C TRP A 158 -11.19 9.31 2.33
#